data_d523a96fbc2d4d3eac076d7c44a8b280
#
_entry.id   d523a96fbc2d4d3eac076d7c44a8b280
#
_cell.length_a   1.000
_cell.length_b   1.000
_cell.length_c   1.000
_cell.angle_alpha   90.00
_cell.angle_beta   90.00
_cell.angle_gamma   90.00
#
_symmetry.space_group_name_H-M   'P 1'
#
loop_
_entity.id
_entity.type
_entity.pdbx_description
1 polymer ?
#
loop_
_entity_poly.entity_id
_entity_poly.type
_entity_poly.pdbx_seq_one_letter_code
_entity_poly.pdbx_strand_id
1 'polypeptide(L)'
;SQNTPNYDMLTNRKKYIMKSIYINSIEGFLGKIYDFPDTLFYRGQASVDFKLIPSIGRNYIEGQETVLLQYEREIFEDFKRKYSMFTDVRPKNDMEFLFLAQHYGLPTRLLDWTYNPLIALYFACCSHNDKDGVVFQSFPFSHKVYSPDVYDILKFESFTYLVPNITDVRYKNQNGLFVLYPEPWK
;
A
#
# COMPACT_ATOMS: atom_id res chain seq x y z
N SER A 1 10.91 -19.12 -23.29
CA SER A 1 9.49 -19.16 -23.66
C SER A 1 8.84 -17.89 -23.11
N GLN A 2 8.45 -17.02 -24.02
CA GLN A 2 7.76 -15.76 -23.74
C GLN A 2 6.35 -16.06 -23.24
N ASN A 3 6.04 -15.72 -21.99
CA ASN A 3 4.66 -15.74 -21.49
C ASN A 3 3.98 -14.45 -21.95
N THR A 4 3.19 -14.54 -23.00
CA THR A 4 2.22 -13.51 -23.39
C THR A 4 1.12 -13.39 -22.33
N PRO A 5 0.70 -12.19 -21.94
CA PRO A 5 -0.41 -12.02 -21.01
C PRO A 5 -1.71 -12.56 -21.62
N ASN A 6 -2.38 -13.45 -20.90
CA ASN A 6 -3.70 -13.92 -21.26
C ASN A 6 -4.72 -12.82 -20.96
N TYR A 7 -5.47 -12.38 -21.97
CA TYR A 7 -6.58 -11.45 -21.83
C TYR A 7 -7.89 -12.22 -21.65
N ASP A 8 -8.63 -11.92 -20.62
CA ASP A 8 -10.03 -12.33 -20.52
C ASP A 8 -10.90 -11.36 -21.34
N MET A 9 -11.42 -11.84 -22.47
CA MET A 9 -12.19 -11.03 -23.42
C MET A 9 -13.56 -10.59 -22.88
N LEU A 10 -14.03 -11.15 -21.76
CA LEU A 10 -15.38 -10.85 -21.22
C LEU A 10 -15.36 -9.71 -20.19
N THR A 11 -14.22 -9.42 -19.58
CA THR A 11 -14.15 -8.41 -18.50
C THR A 11 -13.21 -7.23 -18.78
N ASN A 12 -12.47 -7.26 -19.90
CA ASN A 12 -11.43 -6.27 -20.24
C ASN A 12 -10.39 -6.02 -19.10
N ARG A 13 -10.27 -6.93 -18.12
CA ARG A 13 -9.33 -6.88 -17.02
C ARG A 13 -8.11 -7.73 -17.35
N LYS A 14 -6.93 -7.12 -17.38
CA LYS A 14 -5.66 -7.87 -17.44
C LYS A 14 -5.57 -8.76 -16.21
N LYS A 15 -5.59 -10.08 -16.40
CA LYS A 15 -5.32 -11.04 -15.32
C LYS A 15 -3.81 -11.05 -15.10
N TYR A 16 -3.35 -10.38 -14.04
CA TYR A 16 -1.95 -10.40 -13.65
C TYR A 16 -1.62 -11.76 -13.04
N ILE A 17 -0.69 -12.46 -13.65
CA ILE A 17 -0.14 -13.69 -13.09
C ILE A 17 0.96 -13.27 -12.11
N MET A 18 0.74 -13.47 -10.82
CA MET A 18 1.81 -13.35 -9.84
C MET A 18 2.80 -14.50 -10.04
N LYS A 19 4.04 -14.16 -10.38
CA LYS A 19 5.14 -15.12 -10.44
C LYS A 19 5.94 -15.01 -9.16
N SER A 20 6.03 -16.10 -8.43
CA SER A 20 6.86 -16.18 -7.21
C SER A 20 8.24 -16.73 -7.54
N ILE A 21 9.27 -16.18 -6.92
CA ILE A 21 10.65 -16.65 -6.98
C ILE A 21 11.13 -16.82 -5.54
N TYR A 22 11.64 -17.99 -5.21
CA TYR A 22 12.26 -18.24 -3.91
C TYR A 22 13.71 -17.75 -3.93
N ILE A 23 14.08 -16.99 -2.90
CA ILE A 23 15.42 -16.38 -2.76
C ILE A 23 15.88 -16.59 -1.31
N ASN A 24 17.07 -17.13 -1.13
CA ASN A 24 17.62 -17.46 0.18
C ASN A 24 18.92 -16.70 0.52
N SER A 25 19.30 -15.71 -0.29
CA SER A 25 20.47 -14.88 -0.04
C SER A 25 20.25 -13.43 -0.50
N ILE A 26 21.00 -12.53 0.09
CA ILE A 26 21.00 -11.11 -0.28
C ILE A 26 21.51 -10.90 -1.72
N GLU A 27 22.54 -11.63 -2.11
CA GLU A 27 23.10 -11.57 -3.46
C GLU A 27 22.07 -12.01 -4.51
N GLY A 28 21.35 -13.09 -4.21
CA GLY A 28 20.25 -13.57 -5.06
C GLY A 28 19.13 -12.55 -5.19
N PHE A 29 18.77 -11.85 -4.10
CA PHE A 29 17.78 -10.79 -4.11
C PHE A 29 18.24 -9.59 -4.96
N LEU A 30 19.46 -9.12 -4.73
CA LEU A 30 20.04 -8.00 -5.48
C LEU A 30 20.15 -8.32 -6.99
N GLY A 31 20.57 -9.53 -7.33
CA GLY A 31 20.63 -10.00 -8.73
C GLY A 31 19.27 -9.95 -9.42
N LYS A 32 18.17 -10.19 -8.69
CA LYS A 32 16.83 -10.13 -9.24
C LYS A 32 16.27 -8.72 -9.41
N ILE A 33 16.67 -7.78 -8.56
CA ILE A 33 16.25 -6.38 -8.66
C ILE A 33 16.82 -5.72 -9.90
N TYR A 34 18.10 -5.99 -10.24
CA TYR A 34 18.76 -5.39 -11.40
C TYR A 34 18.20 -5.83 -12.75
N ASP A 35 17.40 -6.90 -12.79
CA ASP A 35 16.74 -7.37 -14.00
C ASP A 35 15.51 -6.52 -14.40
N PHE A 36 15.15 -5.49 -13.62
CA PHE A 36 13.90 -4.75 -13.78
C PHE A 36 14.12 -3.22 -13.89
N PRO A 37 13.25 -2.50 -14.62
CA PRO A 37 13.38 -1.06 -14.82
C PRO A 37 13.14 -0.23 -13.54
N ASP A 38 13.70 0.98 -13.50
CA ASP A 38 13.79 1.91 -12.36
C ASP A 38 12.46 2.44 -11.78
N THR A 39 11.32 2.00 -12.29
CA THR A 39 9.99 2.54 -11.94
C THR A 39 9.14 1.57 -11.10
N LEU A 40 9.79 0.64 -10.40
CA LEU A 40 9.08 -0.36 -9.62
C LEU A 40 8.82 0.09 -8.19
N PHE A 41 7.71 -0.42 -7.64
CA PHE A 41 7.38 -0.31 -6.23
C PHE A 41 7.56 -1.65 -5.56
N TYR A 42 7.96 -1.59 -4.31
CA TYR A 42 8.20 -2.76 -3.49
C TYR A 42 7.45 -2.67 -2.17
N ARG A 43 7.03 -3.82 -1.66
CA ARG A 43 6.47 -3.93 -0.32
C ARG A 43 6.93 -5.22 0.31
N GLY A 44 7.52 -5.14 1.51
CA GLY A 44 7.90 -6.28 2.32
C GLY A 44 6.80 -6.66 3.31
N GLN A 45 6.59 -7.96 3.50
CA GLN A 45 5.78 -8.52 4.58
C GLN A 45 6.53 -9.69 5.22
N ALA A 46 6.52 -9.74 6.54
CA ALA A 46 7.29 -10.72 7.31
C ALA A 46 6.72 -12.15 7.28
N SER A 47 5.62 -12.38 6.58
CA SER A 47 5.10 -13.72 6.31
C SER A 47 4.37 -13.76 4.96
N VAL A 48 4.60 -14.82 4.21
CA VAL A 48 3.86 -15.13 2.98
C VAL A 48 2.38 -15.40 3.22
N ASP A 49 2.02 -15.76 4.46
CA ASP A 49 0.62 -16.03 4.86
C ASP A 49 -0.21 -14.74 5.02
N PHE A 50 0.43 -13.58 5.12
CA PHE A 50 -0.27 -12.32 5.29
C PHE A 50 -0.93 -11.90 3.98
N LYS A 51 -2.21 -11.58 4.04
CA LYS A 51 -2.92 -11.04 2.89
C LYS A 51 -2.38 -9.65 2.53
N LEU A 52 -2.30 -9.37 1.23
CA LEU A 52 -1.88 -8.07 0.69
C LEU A 52 -3.06 -7.08 0.71
N ILE A 53 -3.57 -6.79 1.91
CA ILE A 53 -4.70 -5.87 2.12
C ILE A 53 -4.36 -4.81 3.17
N PRO A 54 -4.96 -3.61 3.08
CA PRO A 54 -4.80 -2.54 4.07
C PRO A 54 -5.24 -2.95 5.47
N SER A 55 -4.76 -2.22 6.48
CA SER A 55 -5.04 -2.53 7.88
C SER A 55 -6.53 -2.52 8.23
N ILE A 56 -7.31 -1.61 7.66
CA ILE A 56 -8.77 -1.52 7.89
C ILE A 56 -9.50 -2.79 7.42
N GLY A 57 -9.03 -3.44 6.35
CA GLY A 57 -9.66 -4.63 5.78
C GLY A 57 -9.28 -5.95 6.46
N ARG A 58 -8.29 -5.97 7.36
CA ARG A 58 -7.78 -7.23 7.93
C ARG A 58 -8.79 -7.96 8.81
N ASN A 59 -9.69 -7.23 9.45
CA ASN A 59 -10.75 -7.78 10.32
C ASN A 59 -12.12 -7.76 9.63
N TYR A 60 -12.15 -7.65 8.31
CA TYR A 60 -13.39 -7.67 7.55
C TYR A 60 -14.11 -9.01 7.69
N ILE A 61 -15.43 -8.94 7.87
CA ILE A 61 -16.34 -10.08 7.86
C ILE A 61 -17.17 -10.01 6.57
N GLU A 62 -17.25 -11.11 5.84
CA GLU A 62 -17.97 -11.18 4.58
C GLU A 62 -19.43 -10.74 4.72
N GLY A 63 -19.89 -9.89 3.80
CA GLY A 63 -21.22 -9.29 3.81
C GLY A 63 -21.38 -8.07 4.73
N GLN A 64 -20.31 -7.61 5.38
CA GLN A 64 -20.35 -6.44 6.27
C GLN A 64 -19.61 -5.22 5.71
N GLU A 65 -19.60 -5.04 4.38
CA GLU A 65 -18.93 -3.94 3.70
C GLU A 65 -19.39 -2.57 4.21
N THR A 66 -20.71 -2.40 4.35
CA THR A 66 -21.31 -1.15 4.84
C THR A 66 -20.88 -0.84 6.27
N VAL A 67 -20.80 -1.86 7.13
CA VAL A 67 -20.34 -1.70 8.52
C VAL A 67 -18.88 -1.27 8.56
N LEU A 68 -18.04 -1.89 7.73
CA LEU A 68 -16.62 -1.52 7.64
C LEU A 68 -16.44 -0.09 7.14
N LEU A 69 -17.17 0.32 6.10
CA LEU A 69 -17.11 1.67 5.55
C LEU A 69 -17.61 2.73 6.55
N GLN A 70 -18.64 2.41 7.31
CA GLN A 70 -19.12 3.29 8.38
C GLN A 70 -18.08 3.41 9.48
N TYR A 71 -17.52 2.31 9.94
CA TYR A 71 -16.45 2.30 10.95
C TYR A 71 -15.23 3.12 10.49
N GLU A 72 -14.77 2.93 9.24
CA GLU A 72 -13.66 3.70 8.68
C GLU A 72 -13.95 5.20 8.72
N ARG A 73 -15.16 5.61 8.35
CA ARG A 73 -15.58 7.01 8.40
C ARG A 73 -15.59 7.56 9.83
N GLU A 74 -16.14 6.82 10.77
CA GLU A 74 -16.23 7.24 12.16
C GLU A 74 -14.87 7.45 12.81
N ILE A 75 -13.95 6.49 12.65
CA ILE A 75 -12.59 6.61 13.21
C ILE A 75 -11.78 7.72 12.54
N PHE A 76 -11.98 7.95 11.24
CA PHE A 76 -11.31 9.03 10.52
C PHE A 76 -11.80 10.41 10.96
N GLU A 77 -13.12 10.60 11.10
CA GLU A 77 -13.68 11.85 11.62
C GLU A 77 -13.29 12.09 13.09
N ASP A 78 -13.21 11.04 13.89
CA ASP A 78 -12.74 11.16 15.27
C ASP A 78 -11.26 11.56 15.32
N PHE A 79 -10.43 11.00 14.44
CA PHE A 79 -9.04 11.41 14.31
C PHE A 79 -8.92 12.88 13.92
N LYS A 80 -9.70 13.35 12.93
CA LYS A 80 -9.71 14.77 12.50
C LYS A 80 -10.09 15.73 13.64
N ARG A 81 -10.93 15.30 14.59
CA ARG A 81 -11.25 16.11 15.78
C ARG A 81 -10.12 16.17 16.79
N LYS A 82 -9.28 15.14 16.86
CA LYS A 82 -8.32 14.94 17.96
C LYS A 82 -6.84 15.09 17.54
N TYR A 83 -6.53 15.13 16.25
CA TYR A 83 -5.16 15.05 15.76
C TYR A 83 -4.22 16.12 16.33
N SER A 84 -4.74 17.31 16.64
CA SER A 84 -3.96 18.40 17.23
C SER A 84 -3.42 18.09 18.65
N MET A 85 -3.93 17.03 19.29
CA MET A 85 -3.39 16.53 20.57
C MET A 85 -2.08 15.74 20.36
N PHE A 86 -1.77 15.31 19.13
CA PHE A 86 -0.64 14.46 18.81
C PHE A 86 0.45 15.17 18.01
N THR A 87 0.09 16.26 17.29
CA THR A 87 1.01 16.93 16.38
C THR A 87 0.61 18.36 16.07
N ASP A 88 1.62 19.20 15.75
CA ASP A 88 1.44 20.56 15.24
C ASP A 88 1.30 20.61 13.71
N VAL A 89 1.43 19.48 13.02
CA VAL A 89 1.20 19.39 11.56
C VAL A 89 -0.22 19.86 11.25
N ARG A 90 -0.38 20.63 10.19
CA ARG A 90 -1.67 21.18 9.74
C ARG A 90 -2.03 20.62 8.37
N PRO A 91 -2.75 19.48 8.31
CA PRO A 91 -3.22 18.92 7.04
C PRO A 91 -4.19 19.88 6.35
N LYS A 92 -4.07 20.02 5.03
CA LYS A 92 -4.83 20.96 4.21
C LYS A 92 -6.12 20.36 3.62
N ASN A 93 -6.16 19.03 3.52
CA ASN A 93 -7.26 18.28 2.93
C ASN A 93 -7.36 16.86 3.53
N ASP A 94 -8.42 16.15 3.22
CA ASP A 94 -8.69 14.82 3.76
C ASP A 94 -7.62 13.79 3.38
N MET A 95 -6.94 13.93 2.25
CA MET A 95 -5.86 13.04 1.88
C MET A 95 -4.64 13.21 2.78
N GLU A 96 -4.26 14.44 3.08
CA GLU A 96 -3.17 14.72 4.04
C GLU A 96 -3.56 14.24 5.46
N PHE A 97 -4.83 14.38 5.86
CA PHE A 97 -5.34 13.79 7.09
C PHE A 97 -5.24 12.27 7.08
N LEU A 98 -5.52 11.60 5.96
CA LEU A 98 -5.44 10.16 5.84
C LEU A 98 -3.99 9.66 5.97
N PHE A 99 -3.04 10.34 5.33
CA PHE A 99 -1.61 10.05 5.50
C PHE A 99 -1.17 10.23 6.96
N LEU A 100 -1.60 11.32 7.60
CA LEU A 100 -1.29 11.58 8.99
C LEU A 100 -1.90 10.52 9.91
N ALA A 101 -3.16 10.13 9.68
CA ALA A 101 -3.85 9.08 10.42
C ALA A 101 -3.12 7.73 10.31
N GLN A 102 -2.71 7.32 9.10
CA GLN A 102 -1.89 6.14 8.86
C GLN A 102 -0.58 6.21 9.67
N HIS A 103 0.08 7.36 9.67
CA HIS A 103 1.33 7.57 10.40
C HIS A 103 1.16 7.38 11.92
N TYR A 104 0.02 7.78 12.48
CA TYR A 104 -0.32 7.58 13.89
C TYR A 104 -0.98 6.23 14.19
N GLY A 105 -0.98 5.31 13.23
CA GLY A 105 -1.42 3.92 13.41
C GLY A 105 -2.91 3.71 13.31
N LEU A 106 -3.68 4.70 12.82
CA LEU A 106 -5.10 4.48 12.53
C LEU A 106 -5.23 3.43 11.42
N PRO A 107 -6.12 2.45 11.54
CA PRO A 107 -6.44 1.56 10.44
C PRO A 107 -7.01 2.35 9.26
N THR A 108 -6.37 2.25 8.10
CA THR A 108 -6.78 2.95 6.88
C THR A 108 -6.86 2.00 5.69
N ARG A 109 -7.42 2.48 4.59
CA ARG A 109 -7.42 1.81 3.27
C ARG A 109 -6.15 2.01 2.47
N LEU A 110 -5.12 2.60 3.08
CA LEU A 110 -3.81 2.77 2.47
C LEU A 110 -2.92 1.56 2.74
N LEU A 111 -2.14 1.20 1.75
CA LEU A 111 -1.09 0.21 1.87
C LEU A 111 0.24 0.86 1.51
N ASP A 112 1.23 0.78 2.42
CA ASP A 112 2.54 1.38 2.24
C ASP A 112 3.35 0.60 1.22
N TRP A 113 3.99 1.33 0.31
CA TRP A 113 4.96 0.82 -0.64
C TRP A 113 6.20 1.70 -0.63
N THR A 114 7.29 1.22 -1.18
CA THR A 114 8.55 1.97 -1.28
C THR A 114 9.18 1.81 -2.66
N TYR A 115 9.89 2.83 -3.11
CA TYR A 115 10.74 2.73 -4.29
C TYR A 115 12.06 1.99 -3.99
N ASN A 116 12.39 1.78 -2.71
CA ASN A 116 13.63 1.15 -2.31
C ASN A 116 13.42 -0.34 -1.98
N PRO A 117 13.94 -1.26 -2.81
CA PRO A 117 13.79 -2.69 -2.61
C PRO A 117 14.42 -3.19 -1.30
N LEU A 118 15.51 -2.54 -0.82
CA LEU A 118 16.15 -2.92 0.44
C LEU A 118 15.31 -2.56 1.67
N ILE A 119 14.53 -1.49 1.60
CA ILE A 119 13.54 -1.15 2.64
C ILE A 119 12.45 -2.23 2.67
N ALA A 120 11.97 -2.66 1.51
CA ALA A 120 11.00 -3.75 1.44
C ALA A 120 11.58 -5.06 1.97
N LEU A 121 12.83 -5.40 1.62
CA LEU A 121 13.52 -6.57 2.14
C LEU A 121 13.66 -6.50 3.67
N TYR A 122 14.01 -5.34 4.22
CA TYR A 122 14.07 -5.15 5.66
C TYR A 122 12.74 -5.50 6.33
N PHE A 123 11.61 -4.98 5.83
CA PHE A 123 10.28 -5.30 6.36
C PHE A 123 9.87 -6.77 6.17
N ALA A 124 10.39 -7.44 5.15
CA ALA A 124 10.18 -8.88 4.97
C ALA A 124 10.95 -9.72 6.00
N CYS A 125 12.05 -9.20 6.56
CA CYS A 125 12.96 -9.94 7.44
C CYS A 125 12.94 -9.49 8.91
N CYS A 126 12.32 -8.33 9.24
CA CYS A 126 12.47 -7.72 10.56
C CYS A 126 11.65 -8.36 11.69
N SER A 127 10.73 -9.27 11.37
CA SER A 127 9.89 -9.98 12.34
C SER A 127 9.50 -11.36 11.84
N HIS A 128 8.95 -12.22 12.71
CA HIS A 128 8.54 -13.58 12.37
C HIS A 128 9.66 -14.44 11.78
N ASN A 129 10.77 -14.58 12.53
CA ASN A 129 11.97 -15.33 12.11
C ASN A 129 11.73 -16.84 11.82
N ASP A 130 10.56 -17.34 12.15
CA ASP A 130 10.09 -18.72 11.92
C ASP A 130 9.32 -18.89 10.60
N LYS A 131 9.13 -17.82 9.84
CA LYS A 131 8.36 -17.82 8.58
C LYS A 131 9.13 -17.19 7.44
N ASP A 132 8.80 -17.63 6.23
CA ASP A 132 9.29 -16.96 5.03
C ASP A 132 8.63 -15.59 4.87
N GLY A 133 9.45 -14.56 4.74
CA GLY A 133 9.00 -13.23 4.35
C GLY A 133 8.74 -13.15 2.84
N VAL A 134 8.03 -12.10 2.41
CA VAL A 134 7.76 -11.86 1.00
C VAL A 134 8.03 -10.41 0.63
N VAL A 135 8.67 -10.20 -0.52
CA VAL A 135 8.77 -8.89 -1.15
C VAL A 135 7.90 -8.88 -2.40
N PHE A 136 6.86 -8.07 -2.36
CA PHE A 136 6.03 -7.80 -3.53
C PHE A 136 6.69 -6.73 -4.38
N GLN A 137 6.57 -6.90 -5.70
CA GLN A 137 7.04 -5.98 -6.70
C GLN A 137 5.89 -5.63 -7.65
N SER A 138 5.68 -4.36 -7.92
CA SER A 138 4.59 -3.89 -8.77
C SER A 138 5.06 -2.79 -9.72
N PHE A 139 4.37 -2.71 -10.88
CA PHE A 139 4.51 -1.62 -11.83
C PHE A 139 3.35 -0.63 -11.66
N PRO A 140 3.56 0.67 -11.87
CA PRO A 140 2.47 1.63 -11.95
C PRO A 140 1.72 1.45 -13.27
N PHE A 141 0.62 0.69 -13.26
CA PHE A 141 -0.15 0.41 -14.48
C PHE A 141 -1.11 1.52 -14.90
N SER A 142 -1.40 2.46 -14.06
CA SER A 142 -2.17 3.64 -14.41
C SER A 142 -1.63 4.84 -13.65
N HIS A 143 -1.19 5.81 -14.42
CA HIS A 143 -0.54 7.01 -13.93
C HIS A 143 -1.57 7.95 -13.34
N LYS A 144 -1.82 7.84 -12.06
CA LYS A 144 -2.38 8.97 -11.35
C LYS A 144 -1.63 9.12 -10.04
N VAL A 145 -0.49 9.77 -10.14
CA VAL A 145 0.10 10.49 -9.02
C VAL A 145 -0.87 11.64 -8.78
N TYR A 146 -1.78 11.48 -7.84
CA TYR A 146 -2.67 12.57 -7.47
C TYR A 146 -1.93 13.51 -6.55
N SER A 147 -1.85 14.76 -6.97
CA SER A 147 -1.81 15.86 -6.02
C SER A 147 -3.04 15.77 -5.12
N PRO A 148 -2.91 16.05 -3.81
CA PRO A 148 -3.87 15.66 -2.79
C PRO A 148 -5.17 16.46 -2.70
N ASP A 149 -5.66 17.04 -3.78
CA ASP A 149 -6.90 17.84 -3.81
C ASP A 149 -8.19 17.00 -3.97
N VAL A 150 -8.19 15.76 -3.49
CA VAL A 150 -9.36 14.89 -3.58
C VAL A 150 -10.23 15.07 -2.34
N TYR A 151 -11.47 15.47 -2.56
CA TYR A 151 -12.44 15.82 -1.52
C TYR A 151 -13.13 14.63 -0.83
N ASP A 152 -13.04 13.42 -1.39
CA ASP A 152 -13.71 12.25 -0.80
C ASP A 152 -12.90 10.97 -1.02
N ILE A 153 -12.19 10.55 0.01
CA ILE A 153 -11.34 9.35 0.01
C ILE A 153 -12.12 8.04 -0.17
N LEU A 154 -13.44 8.07 0.01
CA LEU A 154 -14.30 6.88 -0.12
C LEU A 154 -14.85 6.68 -1.54
N LYS A 155 -14.66 7.66 -2.43
CA LYS A 155 -15.18 7.63 -3.82
C LYS A 155 -14.19 7.12 -4.86
N PHE A 156 -13.06 6.55 -4.44
CA PHE A 156 -12.15 5.94 -5.40
C PHE A 156 -12.71 4.59 -5.90
N GLU A 157 -12.79 4.45 -7.21
CA GLU A 157 -13.31 3.25 -7.88
C GLU A 157 -12.19 2.29 -8.32
N SER A 158 -10.93 2.71 -8.22
CA SER A 158 -9.78 1.92 -8.65
C SER A 158 -8.58 2.10 -7.71
N PHE A 159 -7.67 1.13 -7.73
CA PHE A 159 -6.39 1.25 -7.05
C PHE A 159 -5.66 2.51 -7.51
N THR A 160 -5.26 3.34 -6.56
CA THR A 160 -4.64 4.62 -6.85
C THR A 160 -3.31 4.75 -6.12
N TYR A 161 -2.26 5.06 -6.88
CA TYR A 161 -0.94 5.35 -6.33
C TYR A 161 -0.88 6.79 -5.86
N LEU A 162 -0.50 6.98 -4.62
CA LEU A 162 -0.47 8.29 -3.96
C LEU A 162 0.94 8.57 -3.45
N VAL A 163 1.51 9.66 -3.91
CA VAL A 163 2.78 10.17 -3.39
C VAL A 163 2.48 11.36 -2.50
N PRO A 164 2.74 11.28 -1.19
CA PRO A 164 2.50 12.39 -0.28
C PRO A 164 3.41 13.56 -0.63
N ASN A 165 2.87 14.79 -0.57
CA ASN A 165 3.71 16.00 -0.62
C ASN A 165 4.61 16.03 0.62
N ILE A 166 5.91 15.95 0.41
CA ILE A 166 6.90 15.70 1.45
C ILE A 166 7.08 16.98 2.28
N THR A 167 6.32 17.12 3.33
CA THR A 167 6.56 18.11 4.39
C THR A 167 7.12 17.48 5.66
N ASP A 168 7.03 16.15 5.80
CA ASP A 168 7.51 15.43 6.98
C ASP A 168 8.82 14.66 6.68
N VAL A 169 9.82 14.83 7.52
CA VAL A 169 11.17 14.22 7.43
C VAL A 169 11.08 12.68 7.42
N ARG A 170 10.07 12.08 8.07
CA ARG A 170 9.91 10.62 8.15
C ARG A 170 9.52 10.00 6.81
N TYR A 171 8.67 10.67 6.03
CA TYR A 171 8.33 10.21 4.68
C TYR A 171 9.51 10.30 3.71
N LYS A 172 10.38 11.32 3.87
CA LYS A 172 11.62 11.43 3.09
C LYS A 172 12.52 10.22 3.24
N ASN A 173 12.68 9.72 4.47
CA ASN A 173 13.61 8.63 4.78
C ASN A 173 13.13 7.27 4.28
N GLN A 174 11.82 7.07 4.11
CA GLN A 174 11.26 5.79 3.65
C GLN A 174 11.13 5.71 2.12
N ASN A 175 11.34 6.83 1.41
CA ASN A 175 11.12 6.90 -0.05
C ASN A 175 9.80 6.20 -0.44
N GLY A 176 8.75 6.52 0.34
CA GLY A 176 7.50 5.77 0.38
C GLY A 176 6.42 6.36 -0.51
N LEU A 177 5.52 5.52 -0.92
CA LEU A 177 4.25 5.87 -1.53
C LEU A 177 3.15 5.01 -0.93
N PHE A 178 1.90 5.40 -1.17
CA PHE A 178 0.74 4.62 -0.74
C PHE A 178 -0.02 4.10 -1.94
N VAL A 179 -0.62 2.93 -1.78
CA VAL A 179 -1.67 2.46 -2.67
C VAL A 179 -2.99 2.54 -1.91
N LEU A 180 -3.92 3.31 -2.44
CA LEU A 180 -5.27 3.40 -1.92
C LEU A 180 -6.11 2.28 -2.52
N TYR A 181 -6.77 1.53 -1.66
CA TYR A 181 -7.65 0.41 -2.01
C TYR A 181 -9.11 0.88 -1.98
N PRO A 182 -9.85 0.82 -3.09
CA PRO A 182 -11.27 1.17 -3.13
C PRO A 182 -12.10 0.20 -2.30
N GLU A 183 -11.73 -1.07 -2.32
CA GLU A 183 -12.34 -2.18 -1.57
C GLU A 183 -11.25 -2.80 -0.67
N PRO A 184 -11.00 -2.22 0.53
CA PRO A 184 -9.86 -2.60 1.36
C PRO A 184 -9.93 -4.02 1.94
N TRP A 185 -11.02 -4.74 1.70
CA TRP A 185 -11.23 -6.14 2.12
C TRP A 185 -10.91 -7.18 1.02
N LYS A 186 -10.55 -6.75 -0.20
CA LYS A 186 -10.24 -7.63 -1.34
C LYS A 186 -8.77 -7.78 -1.62
#